data_a2d1292eb91c961da6098a0d5b84a81a
#
_entry.id   a2d1292eb91c961da6098a0d5b84a81a
#
_cell.length_a   1.000
_cell.length_b   1.000
_cell.length_c   1.000
_cell.angle_alpha   90.00
_cell.angle_beta   90.00
_cell.angle_gamma   90.00
#
_symmetry.space_group_name_H-M   'P 1'
#
loop_
_entity.id
_entity.type
_entity.pdbx_description
1 polymer ?
#
loop_
_entity_poly.entity_id
_entity_poly.type
_entity_poly.pdbx_seq_one_letter_code
_entity_poly.pdbx_strand_id
1 'polypeptide(L)'
;MFFFRPYIGNSYYQGIQGKKILVIGASFYCPKTECIYFDKCTNTSIKNSSPYDDICPEYKANGICLHDEPTNSIENGYSTYKTFAKGLFDIVGDNNYESIWSHLAFTNYVQFFLPSNGENFRTTRANDLSERDFDAFIDVVKDLSPDIVIVWGCVINTSVKEDNKFVIDKEMLKANEDYLCHMRIPGVNHDIAIVNPNHPSSSSWHSDKERFLYYLSRALNE
;
A
#
# COMPACT_ATOMS: atom_id res chain seq x y z
N MET A 1 13.42 -7.90 4.32
CA MET A 1 13.11 -8.76 3.13
C MET A 1 11.61 -8.80 2.92
N PHE A 2 11.12 -8.54 1.71
CA PHE A 2 9.69 -8.50 1.40
C PHE A 2 9.29 -9.66 0.49
N PHE A 3 8.04 -10.11 0.63
CA PHE A 3 7.44 -11.17 -0.19
C PHE A 3 7.01 -10.65 -1.56
N PHE A 4 6.42 -9.45 -1.60
CA PHE A 4 6.06 -8.76 -2.83
C PHE A 4 7.08 -7.68 -3.17
N ARG A 5 7.73 -7.80 -4.33
CA ARG A 5 8.56 -6.71 -4.87
C ARG A 5 7.66 -5.60 -5.39
N PRO A 6 7.89 -4.35 -4.99
CA PRO A 6 7.06 -3.25 -5.43
C PRO A 6 6.98 -3.12 -6.95
N TYR A 7 5.82 -2.73 -7.46
CA TYR A 7 5.73 -2.08 -8.75
C TYR A 7 6.42 -0.71 -8.66
N ILE A 8 7.20 -0.38 -9.67
CA ILE A 8 7.85 0.91 -9.80
C ILE A 8 7.60 1.41 -11.21
N GLY A 9 6.80 2.45 -11.35
CA GLY A 9 6.49 3.06 -12.63
C GLY A 9 7.74 3.67 -13.28
N ASN A 10 7.81 3.67 -14.60
CA ASN A 10 8.98 4.12 -15.36
C ASN A 10 9.36 5.59 -15.10
N SER A 11 8.41 6.40 -14.68
CA SER A 11 8.57 7.82 -14.33
C SER A 11 8.51 8.08 -12.81
N TYR A 12 8.58 7.04 -11.97
CA TYR A 12 8.48 7.15 -10.52
C TYR A 12 9.45 8.18 -9.92
N TYR A 13 10.69 8.19 -10.40
CA TYR A 13 11.73 9.10 -9.90
C TYR A 13 11.55 10.55 -10.37
N GLN A 14 10.72 10.79 -11.37
CA GLN A 14 10.25 12.13 -11.76
C GLN A 14 9.06 12.56 -10.87
N GLY A 15 8.27 11.59 -10.44
CA GLY A 15 7.14 11.76 -9.53
C GLY A 15 5.99 12.58 -10.11
N ILE A 16 5.07 12.94 -9.25
CA ILE A 16 3.98 13.89 -9.53
C ILE A 16 4.38 15.24 -8.91
N GLN A 17 4.49 16.26 -9.72
CA GLN A 17 4.98 17.60 -9.30
C GLN A 17 6.35 17.53 -8.59
N GLY A 18 7.22 16.60 -9.03
CA GLY A 18 8.55 16.40 -8.45
C GLY A 18 8.58 15.57 -7.17
N LYS A 19 7.45 15.07 -6.67
CA LYS A 19 7.34 14.24 -5.48
C LYS A 19 7.16 12.76 -5.85
N LYS A 20 7.99 11.89 -5.29
CA LYS A 20 7.89 10.44 -5.41
C LYS A 20 6.76 9.92 -4.52
N ILE A 21 5.82 9.18 -5.09
CA ILE A 21 4.65 8.70 -4.37
C ILE A 21 4.62 7.17 -4.36
N LEU A 22 4.62 6.59 -3.15
CA LEU A 22 4.41 5.17 -2.92
C LEU A 22 2.97 4.93 -2.48
N VAL A 23 2.26 4.07 -3.19
CA VAL A 23 0.90 3.64 -2.83
C VAL A 23 0.95 2.28 -2.14
N ILE A 24 0.29 2.18 -0.99
CA ILE A 24 0.20 0.96 -0.18
C ILE A 24 -1.24 0.46 -0.18
N GLY A 25 -1.46 -0.69 -0.81
CA GLY A 25 -2.69 -1.46 -0.70
C GLY A 25 -2.69 -2.36 0.54
N ALA A 26 -3.81 -3.02 0.83
CA ALA A 26 -3.92 -3.86 2.01
C ALA A 26 -3.29 -5.25 1.80
N SER A 27 -3.76 -6.00 0.81
CA SER A 27 -3.35 -7.40 0.61
C SER A 27 -3.73 -7.94 -0.76
N PHE A 28 -3.06 -9.02 -1.17
CA PHE A 28 -3.52 -9.92 -2.23
C PHE A 28 -4.22 -11.15 -1.67
N TYR A 29 -5.02 -11.79 -2.50
CA TYR A 29 -5.78 -12.99 -2.12
C TYR A 29 -5.33 -14.20 -2.91
N CYS A 30 -5.14 -15.32 -2.21
CA CYS A 30 -4.84 -16.59 -2.86
C CYS A 30 -6.09 -17.11 -3.58
N PRO A 31 -6.02 -17.43 -4.88
CA PRO A 31 -7.14 -17.97 -5.61
C PRO A 31 -7.50 -19.42 -5.21
N LYS A 32 -6.66 -20.09 -4.43
CA LYS A 32 -6.88 -21.47 -3.97
C LYS A 32 -7.84 -21.47 -2.79
N THR A 33 -9.04 -21.93 -3.00
CA THR A 33 -10.11 -22.00 -1.98
C THR A 33 -9.85 -23.05 -0.88
N GLU A 34 -9.08 -24.10 -1.20
CA GLU A 34 -8.72 -25.19 -0.29
C GLU A 34 -7.19 -25.27 -0.17
N CYS A 35 -6.60 -24.30 0.53
CA CYS A 35 -5.17 -24.30 0.75
C CYS A 35 -4.81 -25.05 2.03
N ILE A 36 -4.01 -26.11 1.93
CA ILE A 36 -3.50 -26.86 3.09
C ILE A 36 -2.58 -26.03 4.00
N TYR A 37 -2.13 -24.87 3.52
CA TYR A 37 -1.29 -23.93 4.26
C TYR A 37 -2.08 -22.79 4.90
N PHE A 38 -3.42 -22.83 4.84
CA PHE A 38 -4.30 -21.79 5.36
C PHE A 38 -3.96 -21.32 6.76
N ASP A 39 -3.80 -22.27 7.70
CA ASP A 39 -3.50 -21.97 9.10
C ASP A 39 -2.14 -21.28 9.26
N LYS A 40 -1.16 -21.64 8.44
CA LYS A 40 0.16 -20.99 8.45
C LYS A 40 0.09 -19.57 7.90
N CYS A 41 -0.63 -19.35 6.80
CA CYS A 41 -0.76 -18.03 6.16
C CYS A 41 -1.52 -17.03 7.05
N THR A 42 -2.43 -17.50 7.89
CA THR A 42 -3.24 -16.66 8.78
C THR A 42 -2.67 -16.52 10.19
N ASN A 43 -1.66 -17.32 10.55
CA ASN A 43 -1.06 -17.27 11.87
C ASN A 43 0.14 -16.30 11.88
N THR A 44 -0.06 -15.13 12.51
CA THR A 44 0.96 -14.08 12.56
C THR A 44 2.25 -14.52 13.28
N SER A 45 2.16 -15.39 14.29
CA SER A 45 3.34 -15.91 14.98
C SER A 45 4.19 -16.79 14.06
N ILE A 46 3.56 -17.62 13.23
CA ILE A 46 4.27 -18.44 12.24
C ILE A 46 4.87 -17.52 11.15
N LYS A 47 4.12 -16.55 10.65
CA LYS A 47 4.60 -15.57 9.65
C LYS A 47 5.83 -14.82 10.15
N ASN A 48 5.88 -14.44 11.42
CA ASN A 48 7.02 -13.73 11.99
C ASN A 48 8.26 -14.59 12.21
N SER A 49 8.09 -15.88 12.47
CA SER A 49 9.19 -16.79 12.89
C SER A 49 9.71 -17.72 11.80
N SER A 50 8.93 -17.99 10.76
CA SER A 50 9.29 -18.97 9.72
C SER A 50 9.68 -18.29 8.41
N PRO A 51 10.62 -18.86 7.63
CA PRO A 51 10.88 -18.43 6.25
C PRO A 51 9.60 -18.50 5.40
N TYR A 52 9.50 -17.64 4.38
CA TYR A 52 8.31 -17.61 3.51
C TYR A 52 8.08 -18.89 2.72
N ASP A 53 9.16 -19.55 2.27
CA ASP A 53 9.12 -20.83 1.55
C ASP A 53 8.58 -21.99 2.40
N ASP A 54 8.77 -21.94 3.71
CA ASP A 54 8.19 -22.91 4.66
C ASP A 54 6.69 -22.69 4.89
N ILE A 55 6.19 -21.49 4.59
CA ILE A 55 4.80 -21.10 4.83
C ILE A 55 3.95 -21.27 3.57
N CYS A 56 4.47 -20.87 2.41
CA CYS A 56 3.71 -20.85 1.18
C CYS A 56 4.53 -21.45 0.01
N PRO A 57 4.03 -22.53 -0.65
CA PRO A 57 4.73 -23.15 -1.78
C PRO A 57 4.75 -22.26 -3.04
N GLU A 58 3.91 -21.22 -3.09
CA GLU A 58 3.92 -20.22 -4.17
C GLU A 58 5.03 -19.18 -3.99
N TYR A 59 5.70 -19.15 -2.84
CA TYR A 59 6.85 -18.29 -2.62
C TYR A 59 7.99 -18.67 -3.56
N LYS A 60 8.59 -17.66 -4.15
CA LYS A 60 9.81 -17.80 -4.95
C LYS A 60 10.95 -17.06 -4.26
N ALA A 61 12.16 -17.61 -4.31
CA ALA A 61 13.35 -17.11 -3.60
C ALA A 61 13.63 -15.60 -3.80
N ASN A 62 13.15 -15.02 -4.88
CA ASN A 62 13.28 -13.59 -5.19
C ASN A 62 12.03 -12.76 -4.87
N GLY A 63 11.06 -13.34 -4.17
CA GLY A 63 9.75 -12.73 -3.96
C GLY A 63 8.87 -12.75 -5.22
N ILE A 64 7.63 -12.32 -5.08
CA ILE A 64 6.71 -12.13 -6.20
C ILE A 64 6.87 -10.70 -6.71
N CYS A 65 7.18 -10.56 -7.99
CA CYS A 65 7.35 -9.25 -8.61
C CYS A 65 5.97 -8.67 -9.00
N LEU A 66 5.71 -7.44 -8.58
CA LEU A 66 4.50 -6.70 -8.94
C LEU A 66 4.71 -5.80 -10.16
N HIS A 67 5.72 -6.09 -10.99
CA HIS A 67 6.18 -5.21 -12.06
C HIS A 67 5.05 -4.64 -12.93
N ASP A 68 4.05 -5.45 -13.26
CA ASP A 68 2.95 -5.04 -14.13
C ASP A 68 1.60 -4.98 -13.38
N GLU A 69 1.58 -5.03 -12.04
CA GLU A 69 0.35 -5.22 -11.29
C GLU A 69 -0.73 -4.17 -11.57
N PRO A 70 -0.48 -2.84 -11.49
CA PRO A 70 -1.53 -1.87 -11.79
C PRO A 70 -2.03 -1.93 -13.23
N THR A 71 -1.13 -2.09 -14.19
CA THR A 71 -1.47 -2.14 -15.63
C THR A 71 -2.26 -3.40 -15.95
N ASN A 72 -1.75 -4.57 -15.57
CA ASN A 72 -2.44 -5.84 -15.75
C ASN A 72 -3.81 -5.88 -15.07
N SER A 73 -3.91 -5.30 -13.87
CA SER A 73 -5.19 -5.24 -13.15
C SER A 73 -6.19 -4.34 -13.87
N ILE A 74 -5.77 -3.21 -14.43
CA ILE A 74 -6.62 -2.33 -15.22
C ILE A 74 -7.10 -3.02 -16.49
N GLU A 75 -6.22 -3.70 -17.23
CA GLU A 75 -6.54 -4.45 -18.43
C GLU A 75 -7.50 -5.61 -18.15
N ASN A 76 -7.33 -6.30 -17.03
CA ASN A 76 -8.18 -7.41 -16.60
C ASN A 76 -9.49 -6.97 -15.90
N GLY A 77 -9.80 -5.67 -15.92
CA GLY A 77 -11.08 -5.13 -15.44
C GLY A 77 -11.17 -4.88 -13.94
N TYR A 78 -10.07 -4.95 -13.20
CA TYR A 78 -10.07 -4.58 -11.78
C TYR A 78 -10.21 -3.06 -11.63
N SER A 79 -11.34 -2.65 -11.03
CA SER A 79 -11.71 -1.23 -10.94
C SER A 79 -10.89 -0.44 -9.94
N THR A 80 -10.27 -1.06 -8.94
CA THR A 80 -9.56 -0.39 -7.83
C THR A 80 -8.46 0.55 -8.33
N TYR A 81 -7.54 0.04 -9.12
CA TYR A 81 -6.42 0.82 -9.68
C TYR A 81 -6.89 1.92 -10.62
N LYS A 82 -7.91 1.61 -11.44
CA LYS A 82 -8.54 2.56 -12.35
C LYS A 82 -9.26 3.68 -11.61
N THR A 83 -10.01 3.35 -10.56
CA THR A 83 -10.73 4.30 -9.72
C THR A 83 -9.77 5.24 -8.99
N PHE A 84 -8.68 4.71 -8.45
CA PHE A 84 -7.63 5.51 -7.82
C PHE A 84 -6.97 6.48 -8.82
N ALA A 85 -6.49 5.97 -9.95
CA ALA A 85 -5.85 6.80 -10.98
C ALA A 85 -6.79 7.90 -11.49
N LYS A 86 -8.08 7.59 -11.71
CA LYS A 86 -9.10 8.58 -12.06
C LYS A 86 -9.24 9.68 -10.99
N GLY A 87 -8.98 9.34 -9.72
CA GLY A 87 -8.95 10.32 -8.65
C GLY A 87 -7.85 11.36 -8.81
N LEU A 88 -6.74 11.01 -9.47
CA LEU A 88 -5.57 11.89 -9.62
C LEU A 88 -5.55 12.70 -10.92
N PHE A 89 -6.51 12.52 -11.82
CA PHE A 89 -6.51 13.18 -13.14
C PHE A 89 -6.31 14.69 -13.06
N ASP A 90 -7.04 15.35 -12.16
CA ASP A 90 -6.98 16.81 -12.01
C ASP A 90 -5.64 17.30 -11.43
N ILE A 91 -4.99 16.49 -10.59
CA ILE A 91 -3.68 16.82 -9.99
C ILE A 91 -2.55 16.63 -11.00
N VAL A 92 -2.62 15.56 -11.80
CA VAL A 92 -1.58 15.24 -12.78
C VAL A 92 -1.76 16.00 -14.09
N GLY A 93 -3.00 16.42 -14.39
CA GLY A 93 -3.34 17.07 -15.66
C GLY A 93 -3.37 16.10 -16.85
N ASP A 94 -3.53 14.80 -16.57
CA ASP A 94 -3.59 13.72 -17.56
C ASP A 94 -4.72 12.76 -17.22
N ASN A 95 -5.44 12.30 -18.25
CA ASN A 95 -6.58 11.37 -18.11
C ASN A 95 -6.24 9.94 -18.52
N ASN A 96 -4.96 9.61 -18.67
CA ASN A 96 -4.48 8.28 -19.01
C ASN A 96 -4.09 7.52 -17.73
N TYR A 97 -4.71 6.38 -17.48
CA TYR A 97 -4.46 5.56 -16.29
C TYR A 97 -3.02 5.03 -16.23
N GLU A 98 -2.48 4.59 -17.36
CA GLU A 98 -1.12 4.06 -17.45
C GLU A 98 -0.09 5.17 -17.19
N SER A 99 -0.33 6.35 -17.74
CA SER A 99 0.49 7.52 -17.49
C SER A 99 0.52 7.86 -15.99
N ILE A 100 -0.64 7.88 -15.32
CA ILE A 100 -0.70 8.10 -13.86
C ILE A 100 0.15 7.06 -13.12
N TRP A 101 -0.07 5.78 -13.41
CA TRP A 101 0.67 4.71 -12.73
C TRP A 101 2.15 4.72 -13.07
N SER A 102 2.56 5.23 -14.23
CA SER A 102 3.98 5.37 -14.56
C SER A 102 4.75 6.28 -13.59
N HIS A 103 4.08 7.22 -12.92
CA HIS A 103 4.66 8.13 -11.93
C HIS A 103 4.61 7.63 -10.48
N LEU A 104 4.04 6.44 -10.25
CA LEU A 104 3.80 5.90 -8.92
C LEU A 104 4.61 4.62 -8.68
N ALA A 105 4.83 4.29 -7.41
CA ALA A 105 5.16 2.94 -7.00
C ALA A 105 3.99 2.34 -6.21
N PHE A 106 3.88 1.00 -6.19
CA PHE A 106 2.82 0.30 -5.48
C PHE A 106 3.32 -0.99 -4.83
N THR A 107 2.86 -1.26 -3.62
CA THR A 107 2.93 -2.58 -2.98
C THR A 107 1.75 -2.79 -2.06
N ASN A 108 1.51 -4.03 -1.64
CA ASN A 108 0.60 -4.32 -0.54
C ASN A 108 1.35 -4.39 0.79
N TYR A 109 0.68 -3.95 1.85
CA TYR A 109 1.22 -3.99 3.20
C TYR A 109 1.38 -5.42 3.72
N VAL A 110 0.32 -6.24 3.62
CA VAL A 110 0.39 -7.65 4.01
C VAL A 110 1.23 -8.41 3.01
N GLN A 111 2.36 -8.93 3.46
CA GLN A 111 3.37 -9.59 2.65
C GLN A 111 3.09 -11.09 2.44
N PHE A 112 1.82 -11.43 2.32
CA PHE A 112 1.35 -12.78 2.03
C PHE A 112 0.02 -12.75 1.30
N PHE A 113 -0.28 -13.80 0.54
CA PHE A 113 -1.62 -14.00 0.03
C PHE A 113 -2.56 -14.34 1.18
N LEU A 114 -3.62 -13.56 1.35
CA LEU A 114 -4.71 -13.94 2.23
C LEU A 114 -5.60 -14.99 1.54
N PRO A 115 -6.16 -15.93 2.29
CA PRO A 115 -7.05 -16.93 1.72
C PRO A 115 -8.34 -16.27 1.22
N SER A 116 -8.79 -16.66 0.03
CA SER A 116 -10.13 -16.35 -0.45
C SER A 116 -11.10 -17.42 0.03
N ASN A 117 -12.27 -17.01 0.54
CA ASN A 117 -13.34 -17.94 0.93
C ASN A 117 -14.31 -18.16 -0.26
N GLY A 118 -13.82 -18.76 -1.35
CA GLY A 118 -14.67 -19.03 -2.51
C GLY A 118 -15.06 -17.77 -3.27
N GLU A 119 -16.36 -17.50 -3.42
CA GLU A 119 -16.87 -16.43 -4.28
C GLU A 119 -16.64 -15.00 -3.74
N ASN A 120 -16.33 -14.85 -2.44
CA ASN A 120 -16.14 -13.53 -1.83
C ASN A 120 -14.75 -13.40 -1.22
N PHE A 121 -13.97 -12.42 -1.72
CA PHE A 121 -12.75 -11.98 -1.07
C PHE A 121 -13.09 -11.38 0.28
N ARG A 122 -12.55 -11.96 1.36
CA ARG A 122 -12.69 -11.33 2.66
C ARG A 122 -11.81 -10.10 2.79
N THR A 123 -12.31 -9.09 3.45
CA THR A 123 -11.51 -7.91 3.80
C THR A 123 -10.33 -8.29 4.70
N THR A 124 -9.19 -7.63 4.52
CA THR A 124 -8.06 -7.69 5.44
C THR A 124 -8.52 -7.28 6.84
N ARG A 125 -8.05 -7.99 7.86
CA ARG A 125 -8.37 -7.77 9.27
C ARG A 125 -7.09 -7.43 10.04
N ALA A 126 -7.22 -6.79 11.20
CA ALA A 126 -6.08 -6.48 12.06
C ALA A 126 -5.22 -7.72 12.40
N ASN A 127 -5.85 -8.87 12.63
CA ASN A 127 -5.14 -10.14 12.92
C ASN A 127 -4.37 -10.73 11.73
N ASP A 128 -4.52 -10.17 10.53
CA ASP A 128 -3.73 -10.58 9.36
C ASP A 128 -2.37 -9.86 9.32
N LEU A 129 -2.23 -8.76 10.07
CA LEU A 129 -1.02 -7.95 10.11
C LEU A 129 0.03 -8.59 11.02
N SER A 130 1.30 -8.43 10.67
CA SER A 130 2.42 -8.96 11.43
C SER A 130 3.59 -7.97 11.47
N GLU A 131 4.52 -8.16 12.41
CA GLU A 131 5.75 -7.36 12.50
C GLU A 131 6.57 -7.43 11.20
N ARG A 132 6.59 -8.59 10.55
CA ARG A 132 7.28 -8.77 9.27
C ARG A 132 6.68 -7.90 8.15
N ASP A 133 5.36 -7.70 8.15
CA ASP A 133 4.69 -6.81 7.18
C ASP A 133 5.15 -5.37 7.41
N PHE A 134 5.25 -4.94 8.69
CA PHE A 134 5.79 -3.62 9.02
C PHE A 134 7.26 -3.46 8.64
N ASP A 135 8.10 -4.45 8.94
CA ASP A 135 9.51 -4.41 8.58
C ASP A 135 9.69 -4.35 7.06
N ALA A 136 8.91 -5.11 6.31
CA ALA A 136 8.92 -5.07 4.84
C ALA A 136 8.45 -3.71 4.30
N PHE A 137 7.42 -3.10 4.89
CA PHE A 137 7.00 -1.73 4.58
C PHE A 137 8.15 -0.73 4.76
N ILE A 138 8.87 -0.80 5.90
CA ILE A 138 10.01 0.07 6.18
C ILE A 138 11.16 -0.18 5.19
N ASP A 139 11.43 -1.43 4.84
CA ASP A 139 12.45 -1.76 3.82
C ASP A 139 12.09 -1.15 2.46
N VAL A 140 10.83 -1.29 2.01
CA VAL A 140 10.36 -0.68 0.75
C VAL A 140 10.50 0.85 0.79
N VAL A 141 10.12 1.49 1.90
CA VAL A 141 10.25 2.95 2.05
C VAL A 141 11.71 3.39 2.00
N LYS A 142 12.63 2.64 2.61
CA LYS A 142 14.08 2.94 2.53
C LYS A 142 14.61 2.82 1.11
N ASP A 143 14.22 1.75 0.40
CA ASP A 143 14.71 1.47 -0.96
C ASP A 143 14.21 2.51 -1.97
N LEU A 144 12.92 2.90 -1.87
CA LEU A 144 12.30 3.82 -2.80
C LEU A 144 12.44 5.29 -2.40
N SER A 145 12.65 5.56 -1.12
CA SER A 145 12.77 6.91 -0.55
C SER A 145 11.65 7.86 -1.06
N PRO A 146 10.35 7.49 -0.87
CA PRO A 146 9.24 8.31 -1.34
C PRO A 146 9.14 9.61 -0.54
N ASP A 147 8.61 10.67 -1.15
CA ASP A 147 8.23 11.89 -0.46
C ASP A 147 6.86 11.74 0.18
N ILE A 148 5.98 10.97 -0.44
CA ILE A 148 4.60 10.74 0.02
C ILE A 148 4.28 9.24 -0.01
N VAL A 149 3.64 8.75 1.05
CA VAL A 149 3.04 7.42 1.12
C VAL A 149 1.52 7.57 1.16
N ILE A 150 0.82 6.96 0.19
CA ILE A 150 -0.64 6.90 0.18
C ILE A 150 -1.08 5.52 0.66
N VAL A 151 -1.84 5.47 1.76
CA VAL A 151 -2.29 4.21 2.38
C VAL A 151 -3.77 4.00 2.12
N TRP A 152 -4.14 2.94 1.38
CA TRP A 152 -5.53 2.66 1.05
C TRP A 152 -6.29 1.98 2.18
N GLY A 153 -7.30 2.67 2.70
CA GLY A 153 -8.22 2.14 3.69
C GLY A 153 -7.71 2.21 5.13
N CYS A 154 -8.57 1.79 6.06
CA CYS A 154 -8.33 1.99 7.49
C CYS A 154 -7.66 0.81 8.21
N VAL A 155 -7.71 -0.42 7.66
CA VAL A 155 -7.25 -1.61 8.39
C VAL A 155 -5.76 -1.57 8.71
N ILE A 156 -4.94 -1.10 7.77
CA ILE A 156 -3.49 -1.00 7.96
C ILE A 156 -3.07 0.34 8.57
N ASN A 157 -4.01 1.26 8.77
CA ASN A 157 -3.75 2.59 9.31
C ASN A 157 -3.08 2.56 10.69
N THR A 158 -3.58 1.70 11.58
CA THR A 158 -3.00 1.55 12.92
C THR A 158 -1.51 1.22 12.86
N SER A 159 -1.13 0.21 12.08
CA SER A 159 0.28 -0.18 11.96
C SER A 159 1.15 0.85 11.23
N VAL A 160 0.61 1.51 10.20
CA VAL A 160 1.39 2.48 9.39
C VAL A 160 1.51 3.84 10.09
N LYS A 161 0.53 4.24 10.89
CA LYS A 161 0.47 5.56 11.53
C LYS A 161 0.49 5.50 13.06
N GLU A 162 -0.51 4.87 13.68
CA GLU A 162 -0.73 4.96 15.13
C GLU A 162 0.38 4.24 15.92
N ASP A 163 0.69 2.99 15.56
CA ASP A 163 1.72 2.18 16.20
C ASP A 163 3.13 2.43 15.60
N ASN A 164 3.21 3.18 14.52
CA ASN A 164 4.46 3.46 13.86
C ASN A 164 5.34 4.40 14.71
N LYS A 165 6.45 3.84 15.23
CA LYS A 165 7.41 4.60 16.05
C LYS A 165 8.13 5.73 15.31
N PHE A 166 8.10 5.73 14.00
CA PHE A 166 8.75 6.73 13.15
C PHE A 166 7.85 7.93 12.84
N VAL A 167 6.57 7.90 13.19
CA VAL A 167 5.68 9.05 13.05
C VAL A 167 6.08 10.13 14.05
N ILE A 168 6.29 11.37 13.55
CA ILE A 168 6.85 12.48 14.30
C ILE A 168 5.79 13.45 14.81
N ASP A 169 4.64 13.55 14.18
CA ASP A 169 3.56 14.50 14.48
C ASP A 169 2.28 13.78 14.98
N LYS A 170 2.44 12.89 15.94
CA LYS A 170 1.35 12.08 16.53
C LYS A 170 0.18 12.92 17.09
N GLU A 171 0.40 14.18 17.38
CA GLU A 171 -0.64 15.12 17.80
C GLU A 171 -1.73 15.30 16.74
N MET A 172 -1.37 15.29 15.45
CA MET A 172 -2.30 15.39 14.33
C MET A 172 -3.25 14.19 14.27
N LEU A 173 -2.77 13.00 14.66
CA LEU A 173 -3.59 11.79 14.71
C LEU A 173 -4.70 11.87 15.76
N LYS A 174 -4.53 12.70 16.81
CA LYS A 174 -5.49 12.88 17.91
C LYS A 174 -6.54 13.94 17.60
N ALA A 175 -6.24 14.86 16.68
CA ALA A 175 -7.10 16.01 16.38
C ALA A 175 -8.22 15.73 15.35
N ASN A 176 -8.52 14.48 15.02
CA ASN A 176 -9.36 14.07 13.88
C ASN A 176 -8.88 14.59 12.50
N GLU A 177 -7.64 15.07 12.44
CA GLU A 177 -6.93 15.41 11.19
C GLU A 177 -6.02 14.27 10.76
N ASP A 178 -6.46 13.03 10.98
CA ASP A 178 -5.69 11.79 10.76
C ASP A 178 -5.40 11.44 9.29
N TYR A 179 -5.79 12.31 8.36
CA TYR A 179 -5.57 12.14 6.93
C TYR A 179 -4.14 12.43 6.47
N LEU A 180 -3.41 13.26 7.19
CA LEU A 180 -2.04 13.62 6.88
C LEU A 180 -1.22 13.59 8.17
N CYS A 181 -0.16 12.82 8.18
CA CYS A 181 0.90 12.88 9.19
C CYS A 181 2.25 12.62 8.53
N HIS A 182 3.33 12.78 9.28
CA HIS A 182 4.68 12.62 8.77
C HIS A 182 5.45 11.57 9.55
N MET A 183 6.34 10.86 8.86
CA MET A 183 7.29 9.94 9.47
C MET A 183 8.72 10.29 9.06
N ARG A 184 9.66 10.01 9.98
CA ARG A 184 11.09 10.15 9.77
C ARG A 184 11.77 8.81 9.96
N ILE A 185 12.30 8.25 8.88
CA ILE A 185 12.93 6.93 8.88
C ILE A 185 14.44 7.07 8.84
N PRO A 186 15.19 6.41 9.75
CA PRO A 186 16.64 6.41 9.70
C PRO A 186 17.17 5.91 8.34
N GLY A 187 18.02 6.73 7.72
CA GLY A 187 18.57 6.45 6.39
C GLY A 187 17.83 7.10 5.23
N VAL A 188 16.65 7.71 5.47
CA VAL A 188 15.98 8.61 4.53
C VAL A 188 16.25 10.05 4.98
N ASN A 189 16.63 10.91 4.06
CA ASN A 189 17.15 12.26 4.36
C ASN A 189 16.08 13.37 4.42
N HIS A 190 14.81 13.00 4.36
CA HIS A 190 13.66 13.91 4.43
C HIS A 190 12.52 13.28 5.22
N ASP A 191 11.58 14.10 5.65
CA ASP A 191 10.34 13.64 6.26
C ASP A 191 9.38 13.16 5.16
N ILE A 192 8.65 12.09 5.43
CA ILE A 192 7.75 11.44 4.48
C ILE A 192 6.32 11.70 4.91
N ALA A 193 5.54 12.35 4.06
CA ALA A 193 4.11 12.55 4.30
C ALA A 193 3.34 11.23 4.15
N ILE A 194 2.40 10.95 5.04
CA ILE A 194 1.48 9.81 4.96
C ILE A 194 0.07 10.34 4.78
N VAL A 195 -0.56 10.00 3.65
CA VAL A 195 -1.95 10.34 3.34
C VAL A 195 -2.79 9.07 3.30
N ASN A 196 -3.91 9.05 4.02
CA ASN A 196 -4.72 7.84 4.18
C ASN A 196 -6.17 8.02 3.69
N PRO A 197 -6.44 7.85 2.39
CA PRO A 197 -7.80 7.83 1.87
C PRO A 197 -8.53 6.52 2.19
N ASN A 198 -9.86 6.54 2.05
CA ASN A 198 -10.61 5.31 1.98
C ASN A 198 -10.14 4.43 0.81
N HIS A 199 -10.34 3.12 0.92
CA HIS A 199 -9.93 2.20 -0.14
C HIS A 199 -10.72 2.48 -1.44
N PRO A 200 -10.07 2.54 -2.63
CA PRO A 200 -10.75 2.93 -3.87
C PRO A 200 -11.89 2.02 -4.31
N SER A 201 -11.94 0.77 -3.82
CA SER A 201 -13.07 -0.14 -4.05
C SER A 201 -14.21 0.00 -3.05
N SER A 202 -14.06 0.85 -2.02
CA SER A 202 -15.11 1.05 -1.03
C SER A 202 -16.18 2.02 -1.54
N SER A 203 -17.43 1.85 -1.06
CA SER A 203 -18.51 2.79 -1.36
C SER A 203 -18.25 4.20 -0.82
N SER A 204 -17.44 4.32 0.23
CA SER A 204 -17.06 5.61 0.83
C SER A 204 -15.99 6.37 0.06
N TRP A 205 -15.33 5.76 -0.93
CA TRP A 205 -14.32 6.44 -1.76
C TRP A 205 -14.86 7.72 -2.41
N HIS A 206 -16.05 7.66 -3.00
CA HIS A 206 -16.62 8.80 -3.72
C HIS A 206 -16.91 10.00 -2.82
N SER A 207 -17.36 9.76 -1.59
CA SER A 207 -17.61 10.83 -0.61
C SER A 207 -16.34 11.37 0.02
N ASP A 208 -15.24 10.63 -0.06
CA ASP A 208 -13.96 10.91 0.58
C ASP A 208 -12.93 11.54 -0.37
N LYS A 209 -13.16 11.41 -1.67
CA LYS A 209 -12.21 11.81 -2.71
C LYS A 209 -11.77 13.26 -2.57
N GLU A 210 -12.67 14.20 -2.33
CA GLU A 210 -12.34 15.63 -2.21
C GLU A 210 -11.41 15.89 -1.01
N ARG A 211 -11.68 15.24 0.12
CA ARG A 211 -10.83 15.32 1.30
C ARG A 211 -9.45 14.71 1.03
N PHE A 212 -9.39 13.56 0.39
CA PHE A 212 -8.13 12.95 -0.04
C PHE A 212 -7.31 13.91 -0.92
N LEU A 213 -7.93 14.50 -1.96
CA LEU A 213 -7.24 15.42 -2.86
C LEU A 213 -6.75 16.68 -2.16
N TYR A 214 -7.51 17.19 -1.20
CA TYR A 214 -7.09 18.33 -0.37
C TYR A 214 -5.79 18.01 0.40
N TYR A 215 -5.72 16.88 1.10
CA TYR A 215 -4.53 16.51 1.87
C TYR A 215 -3.36 16.08 0.98
N LEU A 216 -3.63 15.42 -0.14
CA LEU A 216 -2.58 15.12 -1.11
C LEU A 216 -1.99 16.40 -1.72
N SER A 217 -2.82 17.39 -2.05
CA SER A 217 -2.34 18.70 -2.53
C SER A 217 -1.49 19.42 -1.50
N ARG A 218 -1.83 19.31 -0.20
CA ARG A 218 -0.97 19.84 0.87
C ARG A 218 0.39 19.14 0.87
N ALA A 219 0.41 17.81 0.90
CA ALA A 219 1.65 17.04 0.89
C ALA A 219 2.53 17.28 -0.35
N LEU A 220 1.92 17.56 -1.50
CA LEU A 220 2.65 17.91 -2.74
C LEU A 220 3.32 19.29 -2.67
N ASN A 221 2.82 20.22 -1.84
CA ASN A 221 3.33 21.58 -1.70
C ASN A 221 4.31 21.76 -0.53
N GLU A 222 4.55 20.74 0.28
CA GLU A 222 5.57 20.71 1.34
C GLU A 222 6.95 20.38 0.77
#